data_7ed227c94685fc798c3c42255322ba2b
#
_entry.id   7ed227c94685fc798c3c42255322ba2b
#
_cell.length_a   1.000
_cell.length_b   1.000
_cell.length_c   1.000
_cell.angle_alpha   90.00
_cell.angle_beta   90.00
_cell.angle_gamma   90.00
#
_symmetry.space_group_name_H-M   'P 1'
#
loop_
_entity.id
_entity.type
_entity.pdbx_description
1 polymer ?
#
loop_
_entity_poly.entity_id
_entity_poly.type
_entity_poly.pdbx_seq_one_letter_code
_entity_poly.pdbx_strand_id
1 'polypeptide(L)'
;MASSQRLSWPSLAPQLLLHSTKAPSRLTNLPRTVVRHKSGPYGYTQAKALIYSQNGEPSDVLKLHTHSISPSLPSSSILVRTLAAPINPADINTIQGTYGSKQAMTSLIGTSAPSAVPGNEGVFEVVSSGDSTSSQFKKGDWVIPSAQQIGTWRTHAVFDADHLLKVEKKDLTPTQVATVSVNPCTAYRILREYGPAVASKAGQPMRPLELGGGEWFIQNGANSGVGRAAIQFGKLWGLRSINIVRDRDSSQETDMLQKELRDLGADVVVSESRFLSRDWKDQLAEITRGGREQIGLGLNCVGGKSATALARSLGEGAALVSYGGMSKQPVALPVGLLIFKDIRFVGFWLSKWNQRDVTGRKHMIDDILNLVRLGHIKDVPVDEIRWDWDTEEASLREAVQGTLQGFRKGKGVFVFGDT
;
A
#
# COMPACT_ATOMS: atom_id res chain seq x y z
N MET A 1 -35.07 -2.20 18.98
CA MET A 1 -34.50 -0.86 19.22
C MET A 1 -33.22 -1.06 20.00
N ALA A 2 -32.08 -1.09 19.32
CA ALA A 2 -30.77 -1.23 19.93
C ALA A 2 -30.03 0.08 19.70
N SER A 3 -29.76 0.81 20.77
CA SER A 3 -29.05 2.08 20.78
C SER A 3 -27.57 1.87 20.49
N SER A 4 -27.08 2.49 19.41
CA SER A 4 -25.67 2.56 19.09
C SER A 4 -24.97 3.53 20.05
N GLN A 5 -24.25 3.02 21.02
CA GLN A 5 -23.31 3.82 21.80
C GLN A 5 -22.08 4.12 20.97
N ARG A 6 -21.89 5.39 20.64
CA ARG A 6 -20.64 5.91 20.06
C ARG A 6 -19.59 5.94 21.17
N LEU A 7 -18.58 5.09 21.06
CA LEU A 7 -17.38 5.18 21.88
C LEU A 7 -16.52 6.34 21.36
N SER A 8 -16.53 7.45 22.09
CA SER A 8 -15.59 8.54 21.94
C SER A 8 -14.25 8.14 22.57
N TRP A 9 -13.18 8.20 21.81
CA TRP A 9 -11.83 7.87 22.25
C TRP A 9 -11.17 9.08 22.90
N PRO A 10 -10.43 8.93 24.02
CA PRO A 10 -9.67 10.01 24.59
C PRO A 10 -8.43 10.29 23.75
N SER A 11 -8.21 11.56 23.45
CA SER A 11 -6.98 12.10 22.87
C SER A 11 -5.86 12.02 23.92
N LEU A 12 -4.97 11.06 23.80
CA LEU A 12 -3.75 10.97 24.58
C LEU A 12 -2.63 11.68 23.80
N ALA A 13 -2.42 12.96 24.11
CA ALA A 13 -1.21 13.67 23.74
C ALA A 13 -0.19 13.51 24.88
N PRO A 14 0.98 12.91 24.66
CA PRO A 14 2.08 13.02 25.61
C PRO A 14 2.75 14.39 25.46
N GLN A 15 2.78 15.18 26.51
CA GLN A 15 3.62 16.35 26.61
C GLN A 15 5.10 15.91 26.70
N LEU A 16 5.83 16.03 25.60
CA LEU A 16 7.28 15.92 25.58
C LEU A 16 7.88 17.31 25.37
N LEU A 17 8.57 17.79 26.39
CA LEU A 17 9.42 18.98 26.34
C LEU A 17 10.56 18.75 25.34
N LEU A 18 10.51 19.43 24.21
CA LEU A 18 11.55 19.41 23.19
C LEU A 18 12.44 20.63 23.33
N HIS A 19 13.71 20.38 23.62
CA HIS A 19 14.77 21.37 23.41
C HIS A 19 15.08 21.42 21.90
N SER A 20 14.76 22.56 21.29
CA SER A 20 14.96 22.84 19.89
C SER A 20 16.38 23.35 19.64
N THR A 21 17.21 22.57 18.92
CA THR A 21 18.38 23.08 18.21
C THR A 21 18.05 23.25 16.75
N LYS A 22 17.86 24.49 16.31
CA LYS A 22 17.63 24.84 14.91
C LYS A 22 18.94 24.74 14.12
N ALA A 23 18.96 23.87 13.13
CA ALA A 23 19.89 23.92 12.00
C ALA A 23 19.27 24.76 10.88
N PRO A 24 20.01 25.63 10.17
CA PRO A 24 19.45 26.44 9.10
C PRO A 24 19.30 25.64 7.82
N SER A 25 18.05 25.43 7.38
CA SER A 25 17.74 24.90 6.07
C SER A 25 17.95 25.97 5.00
N ARG A 26 18.94 25.78 4.13
CA ARG A 26 19.02 26.52 2.86
C ARG A 26 17.95 25.95 1.92
N LEU A 27 16.82 26.65 1.83
CA LEU A 27 15.87 26.47 0.74
C LEU A 27 16.51 27.01 -0.55
N THR A 28 17.00 26.13 -1.39
CA THR A 28 17.29 26.46 -2.78
C THR A 28 15.97 26.64 -3.50
N ASN A 29 15.68 27.87 -3.91
CA ASN A 29 14.59 28.19 -4.84
C ASN A 29 14.87 27.50 -6.17
N LEU A 30 14.32 26.30 -6.37
CA LEU A 30 14.23 25.69 -7.69
C LEU A 30 13.28 26.53 -8.54
N PRO A 31 13.64 26.86 -9.79
CA PRO A 31 12.75 27.61 -10.66
C PRO A 31 11.45 26.81 -10.85
N ARG A 32 10.30 27.45 -10.64
CA ARG A 32 9.00 26.91 -11.01
C ARG A 32 9.01 26.66 -12.51
N THR A 33 9.32 25.44 -12.91
CA THR A 33 9.15 25.02 -14.31
C THR A 33 7.66 25.13 -14.60
N VAL A 34 7.28 26.04 -15.47
CA VAL A 34 5.92 26.12 -15.99
C VAL A 34 5.73 24.90 -16.86
N VAL A 35 5.09 23.86 -16.31
CA VAL A 35 4.76 22.66 -17.05
C VAL A 35 3.77 23.08 -18.15
N ARG A 36 4.25 23.13 -19.38
CA ARG A 36 3.41 23.32 -20.57
C ARG A 36 2.80 21.97 -20.90
N HIS A 37 1.50 21.82 -20.62
CA HIS A 37 0.75 20.68 -21.15
C HIS A 37 0.87 20.68 -22.68
N LYS A 38 1.18 19.52 -23.27
CA LYS A 38 1.19 19.43 -24.75
C LYS A 38 -0.23 19.58 -25.24
N SER A 39 -0.56 20.77 -25.74
CA SER A 39 -1.85 21.06 -26.31
C SER A 39 -1.88 20.61 -27.78
N GLY A 40 -2.89 19.82 -28.12
CA GLY A 40 -3.23 19.50 -29.49
C GLY A 40 -4.00 20.65 -30.15
N PRO A 41 -4.41 20.50 -31.43
CA PRO A 41 -5.27 21.46 -32.12
C PRO A 41 -6.56 21.66 -31.30
N TYR A 42 -7.13 22.89 -31.42
CA TYR A 42 -8.40 23.27 -30.76
C TYR A 42 -8.39 23.17 -29.21
N GLY A 43 -7.24 23.23 -28.56
CA GLY A 43 -7.12 23.19 -27.08
C GLY A 43 -7.25 21.80 -26.46
N TYR A 44 -7.25 20.73 -27.27
CA TYR A 44 -7.24 19.37 -26.74
C TYR A 44 -5.95 19.06 -25.97
N THR A 45 -6.05 18.44 -24.81
CA THR A 45 -4.90 17.90 -24.08
C THR A 45 -4.50 16.57 -24.69
N GLN A 46 -3.22 16.43 -25.06
CA GLN A 46 -2.69 15.14 -25.49
C GLN A 46 -2.32 14.31 -24.26
N ALA A 47 -2.68 13.04 -24.27
CA ALA A 47 -2.44 12.11 -23.18
C ALA A 47 -1.85 10.80 -23.68
N LYS A 48 -0.99 10.19 -22.86
CA LYS A 48 -0.47 8.84 -23.07
C LYS A 48 -0.89 7.94 -21.91
N ALA A 49 -1.21 6.69 -22.22
CA ALA A 49 -1.57 5.68 -21.24
C ALA A 49 -0.96 4.32 -21.60
N LEU A 50 -0.51 3.56 -20.62
CA LEU A 50 -0.36 2.11 -20.79
C LEU A 50 -1.76 1.50 -20.83
N ILE A 51 -2.00 0.63 -21.79
CA ILE A 51 -3.30 -0.03 -21.97
C ILE A 51 -3.12 -1.53 -22.22
N TYR A 52 -4.17 -2.30 -21.96
CA TYR A 52 -4.28 -3.69 -22.41
C TYR A 52 -5.73 -3.96 -22.85
N SER A 53 -5.89 -4.78 -23.92
CA SER A 53 -7.21 -5.13 -24.49
C SER A 53 -7.64 -6.56 -24.17
N GLN A 54 -6.74 -7.34 -23.56
CA GLN A 54 -6.98 -8.71 -23.10
C GLN A 54 -6.08 -9.01 -21.93
N ASN A 55 -6.48 -9.92 -21.06
CA ASN A 55 -5.61 -10.39 -19.97
C ASN A 55 -4.45 -11.22 -20.50
N GLY A 56 -3.30 -11.14 -19.83
CA GLY A 56 -2.07 -11.85 -20.17
C GLY A 56 -0.86 -11.32 -19.42
N GLU A 57 0.32 -11.79 -19.79
CA GLU A 57 1.55 -11.28 -19.20
C GLU A 57 1.77 -9.80 -19.59
N PRO A 58 2.17 -8.94 -18.64
CA PRO A 58 2.37 -7.51 -18.92
C PRO A 58 3.31 -7.23 -20.10
N SER A 59 4.35 -8.06 -20.28
CA SER A 59 5.29 -7.97 -21.43
C SER A 59 4.60 -8.13 -22.78
N ASP A 60 3.48 -8.86 -22.82
CA ASP A 60 2.85 -9.26 -24.08
C ASP A 60 1.65 -8.37 -24.41
N VAL A 61 0.91 -7.96 -23.37
CA VAL A 61 -0.39 -7.30 -23.54
C VAL A 61 -0.36 -5.79 -23.35
N LEU A 62 0.64 -5.24 -22.61
CA LEU A 62 0.73 -3.81 -22.39
C LEU A 62 1.22 -3.08 -23.64
N LYS A 63 0.54 -1.98 -23.99
CA LYS A 63 0.88 -1.09 -25.10
C LYS A 63 0.76 0.36 -24.65
N LEU A 64 1.62 1.22 -25.20
CA LEU A 64 1.52 2.66 -25.00
C LEU A 64 0.58 3.26 -26.02
N HIS A 65 -0.48 3.89 -25.55
CA HIS A 65 -1.51 4.52 -26.38
C HIS A 65 -1.53 6.02 -26.18
N THR A 66 -1.65 6.77 -27.29
CA THR A 66 -1.81 8.23 -27.27
C THR A 66 -3.25 8.60 -27.68
N HIS A 67 -3.85 9.49 -26.92
CA HIS A 67 -5.22 9.97 -27.19
C HIS A 67 -5.35 11.44 -26.82
N SER A 68 -6.45 12.05 -27.28
CA SER A 68 -6.77 13.46 -27.01
C SER A 68 -7.92 13.56 -26.01
N ILE A 69 -7.80 14.47 -25.07
CA ILE A 69 -8.83 14.80 -24.09
C ILE A 69 -9.44 16.13 -24.48
N SER A 70 -10.78 16.19 -24.57
CA SER A 70 -11.52 17.41 -24.89
C SER A 70 -11.33 18.50 -23.84
N PRO A 71 -11.19 19.77 -24.23
CA PRO A 71 -11.20 20.89 -23.29
C PRO A 71 -12.57 21.10 -22.64
N SER A 72 -13.65 20.62 -23.26
CA SER A 72 -14.99 20.68 -22.70
C SER A 72 -15.20 19.49 -21.77
N LEU A 73 -15.25 19.76 -20.47
CA LEU A 73 -15.45 18.74 -19.44
C LEU A 73 -16.94 18.60 -19.08
N PRO A 74 -17.44 17.38 -18.82
CA PRO A 74 -18.71 17.21 -18.14
C PRO A 74 -18.72 17.96 -16.80
N SER A 75 -19.88 18.45 -16.39
CA SER A 75 -20.03 19.33 -15.21
C SER A 75 -19.50 18.69 -13.92
N SER A 76 -19.65 17.37 -13.74
CA SER A 76 -19.20 16.60 -12.56
C SER A 76 -17.77 16.08 -12.66
N SER A 77 -17.05 16.36 -13.75
CA SER A 77 -15.76 15.75 -14.03
C SER A 77 -14.58 16.69 -13.74
N ILE A 78 -13.42 16.09 -13.57
CA ILE A 78 -12.16 16.78 -13.29
C ILE A 78 -11.09 16.26 -14.25
N LEU A 79 -10.41 17.15 -14.94
CA LEU A 79 -9.20 16.86 -15.70
C LEU A 79 -8.01 16.89 -14.72
N VAL A 80 -7.26 15.82 -14.69
CA VAL A 80 -6.08 15.69 -13.86
C VAL A 80 -4.85 15.29 -14.67
N ARG A 81 -3.67 15.66 -14.18
CA ARG A 81 -2.39 15.09 -14.62
C ARG A 81 -1.81 14.21 -13.53
N THR A 82 -1.22 13.09 -13.91
CA THR A 82 -0.55 12.20 -12.96
C THR A 82 0.79 12.81 -12.54
N LEU A 83 1.08 12.78 -11.24
CA LEU A 83 2.38 13.17 -10.68
C LEU A 83 3.24 11.96 -10.40
N ALA A 84 2.66 10.93 -9.77
CA ALA A 84 3.32 9.66 -9.49
C ALA A 84 2.30 8.53 -9.41
N ALA A 85 2.68 7.33 -9.86
CA ALA A 85 1.86 6.14 -9.80
C ALA A 85 2.73 4.90 -9.51
N PRO A 86 2.56 4.22 -8.37
CA PRO A 86 3.33 3.03 -8.04
C PRO A 86 2.87 1.80 -8.83
N ILE A 87 3.77 0.81 -8.89
CA ILE A 87 3.51 -0.50 -9.44
C ILE A 87 3.32 -1.48 -8.27
N ASN A 88 2.10 -1.99 -8.11
CA ASN A 88 1.78 -2.99 -7.10
C ASN A 88 1.62 -4.38 -7.72
N PRO A 89 1.90 -5.48 -6.99
CA PRO A 89 1.57 -6.83 -7.46
C PRO A 89 0.09 -7.00 -7.84
N ALA A 90 -0.82 -6.28 -7.17
CA ALA A 90 -2.24 -6.29 -7.48
C ALA A 90 -2.55 -5.76 -8.89
N ASP A 91 -1.82 -4.75 -9.36
CA ASP A 91 -1.97 -4.21 -10.72
C ASP A 91 -1.60 -5.26 -11.76
N ILE A 92 -0.49 -5.96 -11.52
CA ILE A 92 -0.01 -7.04 -12.39
C ILE A 92 -0.99 -8.22 -12.40
N ASN A 93 -1.47 -8.65 -11.22
CA ASN A 93 -2.48 -9.70 -11.14
C ASN A 93 -3.79 -9.30 -11.85
N THR A 94 -4.13 -8.02 -11.86
CA THR A 94 -5.29 -7.50 -12.61
C THR A 94 -5.06 -7.63 -14.12
N ILE A 95 -3.88 -7.25 -14.63
CA ILE A 95 -3.51 -7.40 -16.04
C ILE A 95 -3.50 -8.89 -16.43
N GLN A 96 -2.96 -9.77 -15.58
CA GLN A 96 -2.95 -11.22 -15.78
C GLN A 96 -4.34 -11.85 -15.68
N GLY A 97 -5.36 -11.16 -15.17
CA GLY A 97 -6.71 -11.67 -14.96
C GLY A 97 -6.84 -12.60 -13.75
N THR A 98 -5.84 -12.64 -12.87
CA THR A 98 -5.82 -13.49 -11.67
C THR A 98 -6.26 -12.76 -10.40
N TYR A 99 -6.49 -11.44 -10.45
CA TYR A 99 -6.97 -10.67 -9.32
C TYR A 99 -8.47 -10.87 -9.08
N GLY A 100 -8.91 -10.74 -7.82
CA GLY A 100 -10.29 -11.03 -7.40
C GLY A 100 -11.37 -10.09 -7.97
N SER A 101 -10.99 -8.99 -8.63
CA SER A 101 -11.88 -8.11 -9.38
C SER A 101 -11.32 -7.86 -10.78
N LYS A 102 -12.22 -7.76 -11.76
CA LYS A 102 -11.86 -7.51 -13.16
C LYS A 102 -11.98 -6.01 -13.45
N GLN A 103 -11.00 -5.46 -14.17
CA GLN A 103 -11.07 -4.09 -14.65
C GLN A 103 -11.99 -4.01 -15.87
N ALA A 104 -12.83 -2.98 -15.92
CA ALA A 104 -13.71 -2.75 -17.06
C ALA A 104 -12.90 -2.30 -18.28
N MET A 105 -13.18 -2.90 -19.43
CA MET A 105 -12.63 -2.48 -20.71
C MET A 105 -13.55 -1.40 -21.33
N THR A 106 -12.95 -0.37 -21.93
CA THR A 106 -13.68 0.75 -22.54
C THR A 106 -13.05 1.17 -23.87
N SER A 107 -13.84 1.72 -24.77
CA SER A 107 -13.36 2.37 -25.99
C SER A 107 -13.29 3.91 -25.86
N LEU A 108 -13.61 4.46 -24.68
CA LEU A 108 -13.67 5.91 -24.44
C LEU A 108 -12.33 6.63 -24.61
N ILE A 109 -11.22 5.89 -24.60
CA ILE A 109 -9.88 6.43 -24.86
C ILE A 109 -9.47 6.33 -26.33
N GLY A 110 -10.43 6.05 -27.24
CA GLY A 110 -10.19 6.04 -28.69
C GLY A 110 -9.41 4.84 -29.21
N THR A 111 -9.47 3.71 -28.52
CA THR A 111 -8.84 2.44 -28.95
C THR A 111 -9.74 1.69 -29.92
N SER A 112 -9.14 0.94 -30.86
CA SER A 112 -9.87 0.13 -31.84
C SER A 112 -10.63 -1.07 -31.21
N ALA A 113 -10.12 -1.58 -30.09
CA ALA A 113 -10.78 -2.56 -29.25
C ALA A 113 -10.96 -2.02 -27.85
N PRO A 114 -12.00 -2.42 -27.10
CA PRO A 114 -12.15 -2.04 -25.70
C PRO A 114 -10.89 -2.38 -24.93
N SER A 115 -10.38 -1.42 -24.16
CA SER A 115 -9.09 -1.53 -23.44
C SER A 115 -9.22 -0.96 -22.04
N ALA A 116 -8.36 -1.40 -21.14
CA ALA A 116 -8.24 -0.88 -19.80
C ALA A 116 -6.90 -0.20 -19.58
N VAL A 117 -6.87 0.82 -18.73
CA VAL A 117 -5.64 1.46 -18.24
C VAL A 117 -5.35 0.88 -16.86
N PRO A 118 -4.21 0.22 -16.63
CA PRO A 118 -3.89 -0.34 -15.33
C PRO A 118 -3.51 0.72 -14.30
N GLY A 119 -3.29 0.25 -13.05
CA GLY A 119 -2.92 1.07 -11.90
C GLY A 119 -4.10 1.43 -11.00
N ASN A 120 -3.94 1.14 -9.71
CA ASN A 120 -4.96 1.37 -8.68
C ASN A 120 -4.58 2.48 -7.71
N GLU A 121 -3.32 2.86 -7.68
CA GLU A 121 -2.75 3.81 -6.74
C GLU A 121 -1.98 4.89 -7.48
N GLY A 122 -2.03 6.13 -6.98
CA GLY A 122 -1.32 7.25 -7.58
C GLY A 122 -1.77 8.57 -6.99
N VAL A 123 -1.07 9.64 -7.34
CA VAL A 123 -1.44 11.01 -7.04
C VAL A 123 -1.53 11.81 -8.32
N PHE A 124 -2.55 12.62 -8.38
CA PHE A 124 -2.81 13.52 -9.50
C PHE A 124 -2.84 14.96 -9.04
N GLU A 125 -2.54 15.88 -9.95
CA GLU A 125 -2.81 17.31 -9.79
C GLU A 125 -4.02 17.71 -10.65
N VAL A 126 -4.93 18.45 -10.07
CA VAL A 126 -6.08 19.01 -10.78
C VAL A 126 -5.62 20.04 -11.80
N VAL A 127 -5.95 19.85 -13.06
CA VAL A 127 -5.69 20.78 -14.17
C VAL A 127 -6.86 21.72 -14.38
N SER A 128 -8.07 21.16 -14.43
CA SER A 128 -9.33 21.92 -14.53
C SER A 128 -10.49 21.09 -13.98
N SER A 129 -11.58 21.76 -13.63
CA SER A 129 -12.77 21.16 -13.04
C SER A 129 -14.01 21.62 -13.83
N GLY A 130 -14.98 20.72 -13.97
CA GLY A 130 -16.30 21.06 -14.47
C GLY A 130 -17.05 21.97 -13.49
N ASP A 131 -18.10 22.62 -13.97
CA ASP A 131 -18.77 23.71 -13.24
C ASP A 131 -19.31 23.30 -11.86
N SER A 132 -19.89 22.11 -11.72
CA SER A 132 -20.45 21.64 -10.44
C SER A 132 -19.40 21.26 -9.41
N THR A 133 -18.15 21.05 -9.82
CA THR A 133 -17.04 20.58 -8.96
C THR A 133 -16.02 21.68 -8.67
N SER A 134 -16.11 22.82 -9.33
CA SER A 134 -15.13 23.91 -9.27
C SER A 134 -15.00 24.58 -7.88
N SER A 135 -16.01 24.47 -7.02
CA SER A 135 -15.94 24.93 -5.62
C SER A 135 -15.13 23.98 -4.74
N GLN A 136 -15.16 22.68 -5.02
CA GLN A 136 -14.52 21.64 -4.21
C GLN A 136 -13.08 21.34 -4.67
N PHE A 137 -12.86 21.32 -6.00
CA PHE A 137 -11.56 21.00 -6.60
C PHE A 137 -11.02 22.19 -7.40
N LYS A 138 -9.86 22.68 -6.98
CA LYS A 138 -9.21 23.83 -7.63
C LYS A 138 -7.95 23.38 -8.35
N LYS A 139 -7.61 24.09 -9.42
CA LYS A 139 -6.34 23.87 -10.14
C LYS A 139 -5.16 23.86 -9.18
N GLY A 140 -4.33 22.82 -9.30
CA GLY A 140 -3.17 22.59 -8.45
C GLY A 140 -3.45 21.80 -7.16
N ASP A 141 -4.72 21.48 -6.85
CA ASP A 141 -5.02 20.56 -5.76
C ASP A 141 -4.46 19.15 -6.07
N TRP A 142 -4.04 18.44 -5.05
CA TRP A 142 -3.66 17.04 -5.20
C TRP A 142 -4.82 16.14 -4.81
N VAL A 143 -5.01 15.11 -5.64
CA VAL A 143 -6.08 14.12 -5.45
C VAL A 143 -5.54 12.72 -5.67
N ILE A 144 -6.11 11.75 -4.97
CA ILE A 144 -5.82 10.32 -5.10
C ILE A 144 -7.09 9.56 -5.45
N PRO A 145 -6.99 8.34 -6.02
CA PRO A 145 -8.16 7.51 -6.30
C PRO A 145 -9.01 7.23 -5.04
N SER A 146 -10.31 7.49 -5.09
CA SER A 146 -11.30 6.98 -4.13
C SER A 146 -11.95 5.69 -4.63
N ALA A 147 -12.04 5.49 -5.93
CA ALA A 147 -12.52 4.29 -6.59
C ALA A 147 -11.37 3.33 -6.91
N GLN A 148 -11.72 2.05 -7.13
CA GLN A 148 -10.76 1.03 -7.58
C GLN A 148 -10.66 1.02 -9.10
N GLN A 149 -9.51 0.58 -9.60
CA GLN A 149 -9.30 0.29 -11.03
C GLN A 149 -9.58 1.49 -11.95
N ILE A 150 -9.34 2.72 -11.47
CA ILE A 150 -9.56 3.92 -12.28
C ILE A 150 -8.46 4.14 -13.33
N GLY A 151 -7.38 3.37 -13.26
CA GLY A 151 -6.26 3.41 -14.19
C GLY A 151 -5.35 4.62 -13.97
N THR A 152 -4.29 4.43 -13.21
CA THR A 152 -3.36 5.52 -12.85
C THR A 152 -2.13 5.59 -13.75
N TRP A 153 -1.86 4.55 -14.57
CA TRP A 153 -0.68 4.52 -15.44
C TRP A 153 -0.92 5.28 -16.74
N ARG A 154 -1.13 6.57 -16.61
CA ARG A 154 -1.35 7.52 -17.72
C ARG A 154 -0.97 8.93 -17.34
N THR A 155 -0.66 9.76 -18.32
CA THR A 155 -0.21 11.14 -18.09
C THR A 155 -1.35 12.04 -17.63
N HIS A 156 -2.52 11.94 -18.29
CA HIS A 156 -3.72 12.74 -18.00
C HIS A 156 -4.97 11.87 -18.04
N ALA A 157 -5.98 12.30 -17.31
CA ALA A 157 -7.29 11.65 -17.27
C ALA A 157 -8.42 12.62 -16.96
N VAL A 158 -9.62 12.25 -17.37
CA VAL A 158 -10.86 12.84 -16.88
C VAL A 158 -11.53 11.80 -15.97
N PHE A 159 -11.85 12.20 -14.76
CA PHE A 159 -12.55 11.38 -13.78
C PHE A 159 -13.77 12.12 -13.25
N ASP A 160 -14.78 11.37 -12.85
CA ASP A 160 -15.84 11.92 -12.02
C ASP A 160 -15.29 12.30 -10.65
N ALA A 161 -15.76 13.41 -10.08
CA ALA A 161 -15.29 13.93 -8.81
C ALA A 161 -15.40 12.92 -7.65
N ASP A 162 -16.44 12.09 -7.66
CA ASP A 162 -16.69 11.04 -6.66
C ASP A 162 -15.63 9.94 -6.65
N HIS A 163 -14.88 9.83 -7.75
CA HIS A 163 -13.78 8.87 -7.87
C HIS A 163 -12.45 9.41 -7.32
N LEU A 164 -12.44 10.62 -6.79
CA LEU A 164 -11.25 11.29 -6.31
C LEU A 164 -11.40 11.73 -4.85
N LEU A 165 -10.32 11.62 -4.11
CA LEU A 165 -10.18 12.11 -2.75
C LEU A 165 -9.11 13.19 -2.72
N LYS A 166 -9.49 14.41 -2.30
CA LYS A 166 -8.55 15.51 -2.12
C LYS A 166 -7.67 15.27 -0.90
N VAL A 167 -6.36 15.52 -1.04
CA VAL A 167 -5.36 15.39 0.03
C VAL A 167 -4.63 16.72 0.25
N GLU A 168 -4.27 16.98 1.51
CA GLU A 168 -3.43 18.12 1.86
C GLU A 168 -1.97 17.81 1.48
N LYS A 169 -1.42 18.60 0.55
CA LYS A 169 -0.09 18.36 -0.03
C LYS A 169 1.07 19.03 0.69
N LYS A 170 0.77 19.95 1.62
CA LYS A 170 1.80 20.70 2.31
C LYS A 170 2.82 19.78 2.98
N ASP A 171 4.10 20.06 2.77
CA ASP A 171 5.24 19.32 3.32
C ASP A 171 5.27 17.82 2.95
N LEU A 172 4.68 17.45 1.79
CA LEU A 172 4.70 16.09 1.24
C LEU A 172 5.21 16.10 -0.21
N THR A 173 5.84 15.01 -0.61
CA THR A 173 6.24 14.75 -2.00
C THR A 173 5.14 14.00 -2.76
N PRO A 174 5.10 14.09 -4.10
CA PRO A 174 4.19 13.27 -4.90
C PRO A 174 4.33 11.77 -4.63
N THR A 175 5.56 11.27 -4.48
CA THR A 175 5.84 9.85 -4.23
C THR A 175 5.27 9.38 -2.89
N GLN A 176 5.38 10.19 -1.84
CA GLN A 176 4.78 9.90 -0.53
C GLN A 176 3.26 9.75 -0.63
N VAL A 177 2.61 10.73 -1.28
CA VAL A 177 1.15 10.69 -1.45
C VAL A 177 0.72 9.55 -2.39
N ALA A 178 1.48 9.27 -3.44
CA ALA A 178 1.16 8.20 -4.39
C ALA A 178 1.23 6.79 -3.77
N THR A 179 1.98 6.59 -2.69
CA THR A 179 2.23 5.28 -2.10
C THR A 179 1.47 5.01 -0.79
N VAL A 180 0.60 5.94 -0.36
CA VAL A 180 -0.09 5.86 0.94
C VAL A 180 -1.30 4.92 0.93
N SER A 181 -2.04 4.86 -0.18
CA SER A 181 -3.42 4.39 -0.16
C SER A 181 -3.59 2.86 -0.23
N VAL A 182 -2.53 2.10 -0.45
CA VAL A 182 -2.56 0.63 -0.51
C VAL A 182 -1.76 -0.01 0.63
N ASN A 183 -0.44 0.09 0.61
CA ASN A 183 0.40 -0.67 1.53
C ASN A 183 0.33 -0.16 2.97
N PRO A 184 0.50 1.14 3.26
CA PRO A 184 0.35 1.65 4.62
C PRO A 184 -1.07 1.47 5.15
N CYS A 185 -2.10 1.70 4.32
CA CYS A 185 -3.49 1.50 4.72
C CYS A 185 -3.79 0.03 5.08
N THR A 186 -3.22 -0.93 4.35
CA THR A 186 -3.35 -2.36 4.65
C THR A 186 -2.76 -2.69 6.03
N ALA A 187 -1.52 -2.25 6.29
CA ALA A 187 -0.86 -2.48 7.58
C ALA A 187 -1.62 -1.80 8.74
N TYR A 188 -2.02 -0.53 8.54
CA TYR A 188 -2.77 0.26 9.51
C TYR A 188 -4.03 -0.46 9.96
N ARG A 189 -4.82 -1.00 9.01
CA ARG A 189 -6.09 -1.67 9.33
C ARG A 189 -5.87 -3.02 9.98
N ILE A 190 -4.98 -3.84 9.45
CA ILE A 190 -4.75 -5.17 10.02
C ILE A 190 -4.31 -5.05 11.47
N LEU A 191 -3.38 -4.18 11.79
CA LEU A 191 -2.88 -4.01 13.17
C LEU A 191 -3.92 -3.42 14.13
N ARG A 192 -4.92 -2.71 13.64
CA ARG A 192 -5.95 -2.07 14.48
C ARG A 192 -7.27 -2.83 14.57
N GLU A 193 -7.48 -3.84 13.72
CA GLU A 193 -8.77 -4.55 13.66
C GLU A 193 -8.67 -6.01 14.07
N TYR A 194 -7.44 -6.59 14.04
CA TYR A 194 -7.24 -8.00 14.28
C TYR A 194 -6.30 -8.26 15.47
N GLY A 195 -6.52 -9.35 16.15
CA GLY A 195 -5.73 -9.80 17.27
C GLY A 195 -6.34 -11.05 17.90
N PRO A 196 -5.95 -11.43 19.11
CA PRO A 196 -6.46 -12.62 19.74
C PRO A 196 -7.94 -12.48 20.13
N ALA A 197 -8.61 -13.60 20.33
CA ALA A 197 -9.93 -13.59 20.96
C ALA A 197 -9.84 -13.04 22.39
N VAL A 198 -10.87 -12.35 22.84
CA VAL A 198 -10.98 -11.95 24.24
C VAL A 198 -11.16 -13.21 25.07
N ALA A 199 -10.15 -13.52 25.91
CA ALA A 199 -10.10 -14.60 26.90
C ALA A 199 -10.96 -15.86 26.63
N SER A 200 -10.33 -16.90 26.13
CA SER A 200 -10.62 -18.35 26.35
C SER A 200 -12.08 -18.87 26.38
N LYS A 201 -13.06 -18.18 25.84
CA LYS A 201 -14.39 -18.74 25.60
C LYS A 201 -14.60 -18.94 24.12
N ALA A 202 -14.78 -20.17 23.69
CA ALA A 202 -15.16 -20.49 22.31
C ALA A 202 -16.29 -19.58 21.82
N GLY A 203 -16.12 -18.98 20.63
CA GLY A 203 -17.11 -18.08 20.04
C GLY A 203 -17.01 -16.59 20.41
N GLN A 204 -16.04 -16.18 21.21
CA GLN A 204 -15.83 -14.75 21.48
C GLN A 204 -15.27 -14.02 20.23
N PRO A 205 -15.65 -12.74 20.01
CA PRO A 205 -15.10 -11.97 18.90
C PRO A 205 -13.60 -11.74 19.09
N MET A 206 -12.87 -11.58 17.98
CA MET A 206 -11.50 -11.09 18.00
C MET A 206 -11.50 -9.66 18.55
N ARG A 207 -10.50 -9.32 19.34
CA ARG A 207 -10.19 -7.95 19.70
C ARG A 207 -8.95 -7.46 18.92
N PRO A 208 -8.81 -6.15 18.66
CA PRO A 208 -7.52 -5.61 18.23
C PRO A 208 -6.42 -5.88 19.25
N LEU A 209 -5.15 -5.82 18.78
CA LEU A 209 -4.01 -5.79 19.70
C LEU A 209 -4.11 -4.55 20.60
N GLU A 210 -3.69 -4.69 21.86
CA GLU A 210 -3.68 -3.60 22.82
C GLU A 210 -2.50 -2.65 22.53
N LEU A 211 -2.83 -1.43 22.14
CA LEU A 211 -1.82 -0.42 21.84
C LEU A 211 -1.14 0.02 23.14
N GLY A 212 0.20 0.08 23.12
CA GLY A 212 1.01 0.34 24.31
C GLY A 212 1.21 -0.87 25.23
N GLY A 213 0.49 -1.99 24.98
CA GLY A 213 0.57 -3.21 25.79
C GLY A 213 1.76 -4.11 25.51
N GLY A 214 2.56 -3.81 24.52
CA GLY A 214 3.72 -4.64 24.13
C GLY A 214 3.32 -6.00 23.56
N GLU A 215 2.10 -6.16 23.06
CA GLU A 215 1.64 -7.39 22.41
C GLU A 215 2.41 -7.67 21.11
N TRP A 216 2.60 -8.96 20.82
CA TRP A 216 3.36 -9.40 19.67
C TRP A 216 2.51 -9.63 18.43
N PHE A 217 3.03 -9.19 17.29
CA PHE A 217 2.62 -9.71 15.99
C PHE A 217 3.83 -10.33 15.27
N ILE A 218 3.55 -11.24 14.34
CA ILE A 218 4.55 -11.88 13.48
C ILE A 218 4.14 -11.71 12.01
N GLN A 219 5.08 -11.46 11.13
CA GLN A 219 4.78 -11.32 9.72
C GLN A 219 5.80 -11.97 8.79
N ASN A 220 5.34 -12.53 7.66
CA ASN A 220 6.20 -12.85 6.54
C ASN A 220 6.20 -11.72 5.50
N GLY A 221 7.19 -11.73 4.59
CA GLY A 221 7.34 -10.65 3.61
C GLY A 221 7.60 -9.28 4.25
N ALA A 222 8.32 -9.25 5.37
CA ALA A 222 8.54 -8.04 6.18
C ALA A 222 9.22 -6.88 5.44
N ASN A 223 9.96 -7.17 4.36
CA ASN A 223 10.57 -6.16 3.48
C ASN A 223 9.60 -5.58 2.45
N SER A 224 8.36 -6.07 2.35
CA SER A 224 7.34 -5.51 1.46
C SER A 224 6.84 -4.15 1.95
N GLY A 225 6.16 -3.39 1.08
CA GLY A 225 5.58 -2.11 1.48
C GLY A 225 4.62 -2.21 2.67
N VAL A 226 3.80 -3.28 2.75
CA VAL A 226 2.95 -3.56 3.92
C VAL A 226 3.79 -3.93 5.14
N GLY A 227 4.79 -4.80 4.96
CA GLY A 227 5.63 -5.26 6.06
C GLY A 227 6.42 -4.13 6.72
N ARG A 228 7.03 -3.26 5.93
CA ARG A 228 7.75 -2.06 6.41
C ARG A 228 6.83 -1.07 7.12
N ALA A 229 5.61 -0.88 6.62
CA ALA A 229 4.61 -0.05 7.28
C ALA A 229 4.15 -0.68 8.61
N ALA A 230 3.93 -1.99 8.64
CA ALA A 230 3.54 -2.71 9.86
C ALA A 230 4.60 -2.62 10.97
N ILE A 231 5.90 -2.71 10.62
CA ILE A 231 7.02 -2.49 11.57
C ILE A 231 6.90 -1.11 12.20
N GLN A 232 6.75 -0.07 11.40
CA GLN A 232 6.74 1.32 11.86
C GLN A 232 5.49 1.63 12.68
N PHE A 233 4.30 1.21 12.23
CA PHE A 233 3.08 1.35 13.01
C PHE A 233 3.14 0.55 14.31
N GLY A 234 3.65 -0.68 14.26
CA GLY A 234 3.84 -1.49 15.45
C GLY A 234 4.70 -0.78 16.48
N LYS A 235 5.86 -0.26 16.07
CA LYS A 235 6.74 0.52 16.94
C LYS A 235 6.05 1.77 17.51
N LEU A 236 5.37 2.53 16.65
CA LEU A 236 4.67 3.76 17.05
C LEU A 236 3.56 3.49 18.06
N TRP A 237 2.89 2.34 17.94
CA TRP A 237 1.77 1.96 18.79
C TRP A 237 2.15 1.07 19.97
N GLY A 238 3.46 0.88 20.24
CA GLY A 238 3.93 0.10 21.37
C GLY A 238 3.65 -1.40 21.26
N LEU A 239 3.55 -1.91 20.04
CA LEU A 239 3.50 -3.34 19.71
C LEU A 239 4.92 -3.86 19.48
N ARG A 240 5.13 -5.17 19.64
CA ARG A 240 6.38 -5.84 19.30
C ARG A 240 6.21 -6.73 18.08
N SER A 241 7.27 -6.85 17.29
CA SER A 241 7.20 -7.50 15.99
C SER A 241 8.29 -8.56 15.77
N ILE A 242 7.88 -9.69 15.16
CA ILE A 242 8.78 -10.70 14.58
C ILE A 242 8.62 -10.65 13.07
N ASN A 243 9.72 -10.41 12.36
CA ASN A 243 9.72 -10.01 10.96
C ASN A 243 10.53 -11.02 10.13
N ILE A 244 9.85 -11.79 9.28
CA ILE A 244 10.47 -12.79 8.42
C ILE A 244 10.79 -12.17 7.06
N VAL A 245 12.05 -12.26 6.66
CA VAL A 245 12.55 -11.81 5.36
C VAL A 245 13.07 -12.99 4.55
N ARG A 246 12.92 -12.94 3.24
CA ARG A 246 13.53 -13.89 2.33
C ARG A 246 15.04 -13.76 2.39
N ASP A 247 15.75 -14.88 2.40
CA ASP A 247 17.20 -14.92 2.31
C ASP A 247 17.66 -14.18 1.04
N ARG A 248 18.80 -13.51 1.11
CA ARG A 248 19.46 -12.84 -0.02
C ARG A 248 20.55 -13.76 -0.55
N ASP A 249 21.13 -13.37 -1.68
CA ASP A 249 22.17 -14.13 -2.35
C ASP A 249 23.45 -14.25 -1.50
N SER A 250 23.66 -13.28 -0.60
CA SER A 250 24.74 -13.33 0.38
C SER A 250 24.23 -13.13 1.82
N SER A 251 24.99 -13.65 2.79
CA SER A 251 24.74 -13.41 4.22
C SER A 251 24.82 -11.91 4.54
N GLN A 252 25.81 -11.23 3.94
CA GLN A 252 26.01 -9.79 4.15
C GLN A 252 24.79 -8.96 3.73
N GLU A 253 24.20 -9.26 2.56
CA GLU A 253 22.98 -8.57 2.11
C GLU A 253 21.79 -8.87 3.03
N THR A 254 21.70 -10.12 3.53
CA THR A 254 20.67 -10.51 4.49
C THR A 254 20.83 -9.73 5.79
N ASP A 255 22.05 -9.61 6.32
CA ASP A 255 22.36 -8.87 7.54
C ASP A 255 22.11 -7.37 7.40
N MET A 256 22.46 -6.79 6.24
CA MET A 256 22.17 -5.39 5.93
C MET A 256 20.65 -5.12 5.92
N LEU A 257 19.87 -5.99 5.28
CA LEU A 257 18.42 -5.89 5.29
C LEU A 257 17.83 -6.02 6.70
N GLN A 258 18.32 -6.98 7.47
CA GLN A 258 17.88 -7.15 8.85
C GLN A 258 18.17 -5.91 9.69
N LYS A 259 19.37 -5.32 9.53
CA LYS A 259 19.74 -4.07 10.20
C LYS A 259 18.81 -2.93 9.80
N GLU A 260 18.56 -2.77 8.50
CA GLU A 260 17.65 -1.74 7.99
C GLU A 260 16.26 -1.84 8.61
N LEU A 261 15.69 -3.04 8.71
CA LEU A 261 14.37 -3.23 9.31
C LEU A 261 14.37 -2.98 10.83
N ARG A 262 15.48 -3.32 11.55
CA ARG A 262 15.63 -2.94 12.97
C ARG A 262 15.70 -1.42 13.14
N ASP A 263 16.38 -0.72 12.24
CA ASP A 263 16.46 0.74 12.23
C ASP A 263 15.08 1.41 11.92
N LEU A 264 14.14 0.68 11.29
CA LEU A 264 12.75 1.07 11.15
C LEU A 264 11.91 0.82 12.41
N GLY A 265 12.41 0.02 13.36
CA GLY A 265 11.73 -0.28 14.61
C GLY A 265 11.32 -1.74 14.78
N ALA A 266 11.79 -2.66 13.94
CA ALA A 266 11.55 -4.10 14.12
C ALA A 266 12.25 -4.61 15.36
N ASP A 267 11.55 -5.35 16.24
CA ASP A 267 12.15 -5.94 17.44
C ASP A 267 12.99 -7.17 17.08
N VAL A 268 12.45 -8.06 16.26
CA VAL A 268 13.12 -9.27 15.80
C VAL A 268 13.02 -9.36 14.28
N VAL A 269 14.14 -9.64 13.61
CA VAL A 269 14.19 -9.90 12.16
C VAL A 269 14.96 -11.21 11.94
N VAL A 270 14.34 -12.14 11.20
CA VAL A 270 14.91 -13.46 10.89
C VAL A 270 14.78 -13.77 9.40
N SER A 271 15.73 -14.54 8.87
CA SER A 271 15.61 -15.05 7.51
C SER A 271 14.59 -16.18 7.42
N GLU A 272 14.01 -16.40 6.23
CA GLU A 272 13.01 -17.43 6.02
C GLU A 272 13.60 -18.83 6.23
N SER A 273 14.86 -19.07 5.85
CA SER A 273 15.55 -20.32 6.10
C SER A 273 15.63 -20.65 7.59
N ARG A 274 15.98 -19.66 8.42
CA ARG A 274 16.01 -19.80 9.88
C ARG A 274 14.61 -19.99 10.45
N PHE A 275 13.63 -19.23 9.99
CA PHE A 275 12.23 -19.35 10.40
C PHE A 275 11.63 -20.74 10.11
N LEU A 276 12.03 -21.38 9.01
CA LEU A 276 11.58 -22.71 8.62
C LEU A 276 12.45 -23.85 9.19
N SER A 277 13.50 -23.52 9.96
CA SER A 277 14.37 -24.52 10.60
C SER A 277 13.67 -25.28 11.73
N ARG A 278 14.23 -26.42 12.12
CA ARG A 278 13.72 -27.22 13.24
C ARG A 278 13.86 -26.51 14.58
N ASP A 279 14.89 -25.66 14.72
CA ASP A 279 15.23 -24.95 15.95
C ASP A 279 14.37 -23.69 16.15
N TRP A 280 13.52 -23.37 15.19
CA TRP A 280 12.67 -22.16 15.30
C TRP A 280 11.79 -22.15 16.55
N LYS A 281 11.27 -23.31 16.96
CA LYS A 281 10.45 -23.43 18.16
C LYS A 281 11.18 -22.97 19.42
N ASP A 282 12.44 -23.35 19.55
CA ASP A 282 13.26 -23.02 20.73
C ASP A 282 13.66 -21.55 20.73
N GLN A 283 14.01 -21.01 19.55
CA GLN A 283 14.26 -19.58 19.37
C GLN A 283 13.02 -18.73 19.67
N LEU A 284 11.85 -19.17 19.21
CA LEU A 284 10.59 -18.49 19.50
C LEU A 284 10.30 -18.47 21.01
N ALA A 285 10.58 -19.57 21.71
CA ALA A 285 10.45 -19.64 23.17
C ALA A 285 11.38 -18.63 23.87
N GLU A 286 12.62 -18.48 23.42
CA GLU A 286 13.53 -17.46 23.94
C GLU A 286 12.99 -16.05 23.73
N ILE A 287 12.55 -15.72 22.50
CA ILE A 287 12.00 -14.42 22.13
C ILE A 287 10.77 -14.08 23.00
N THR A 288 9.93 -15.07 23.27
CA THR A 288 8.68 -14.94 24.01
C THR A 288 8.78 -15.26 25.49
N ARG A 289 9.99 -15.17 26.07
CA ARG A 289 10.27 -15.39 27.48
C ARG A 289 9.80 -16.77 27.98
N GLY A 290 10.17 -17.82 27.27
CA GLY A 290 9.76 -19.20 27.59
C GLY A 290 8.29 -19.48 27.21
N GLY A 291 7.75 -18.77 26.21
CA GLY A 291 6.36 -18.91 25.77
C GLY A 291 5.32 -18.19 26.65
N ARG A 292 5.78 -17.40 27.64
CA ARG A 292 4.87 -16.62 28.51
C ARG A 292 4.21 -15.46 27.77
N GLU A 293 4.87 -14.93 26.76
CA GLU A 293 4.32 -13.88 25.90
C GLU A 293 3.80 -14.52 24.61
N GLN A 294 2.51 -14.35 24.37
CA GLN A 294 1.89 -14.98 23.21
C GLN A 294 1.88 -14.02 22.00
N ILE A 295 1.94 -14.60 20.80
CA ILE A 295 1.80 -13.85 19.56
C ILE A 295 0.34 -13.85 19.16
N GLY A 296 -0.32 -12.70 19.30
CA GLY A 296 -1.77 -12.54 19.07
C GLY A 296 -2.19 -12.38 17.61
N LEU A 297 -1.24 -12.03 16.72
CA LEU A 297 -1.55 -11.71 15.34
C LEU A 297 -0.44 -12.15 14.38
N GLY A 298 -0.81 -12.83 13.30
CA GLY A 298 0.05 -13.14 12.16
C GLY A 298 -0.39 -12.41 10.90
N LEU A 299 0.53 -11.76 10.20
CA LEU A 299 0.30 -11.11 8.91
C LEU A 299 0.93 -11.96 7.80
N ASN A 300 0.10 -12.49 6.91
CA ASN A 300 0.53 -13.37 5.83
C ASN A 300 0.30 -12.74 4.44
N CYS A 301 1.38 -12.59 3.67
CA CYS A 301 1.32 -12.23 2.26
C CYS A 301 2.03 -13.21 1.33
N VAL A 302 2.65 -14.26 1.88
CA VAL A 302 3.47 -15.20 1.10
C VAL A 302 2.68 -16.45 0.72
N GLY A 303 2.01 -17.09 1.67
CA GLY A 303 1.37 -18.39 1.47
C GLY A 303 2.29 -19.58 1.73
N GLY A 304 1.89 -20.78 1.31
CA GLY A 304 2.68 -22.00 1.37
C GLY A 304 3.22 -22.35 2.77
N LYS A 305 4.44 -22.90 2.82
CA LYS A 305 5.10 -23.33 4.05
C LYS A 305 5.33 -22.18 5.04
N SER A 306 5.62 -20.98 4.52
CA SER A 306 5.83 -19.78 5.32
C SER A 306 4.58 -19.42 6.13
N ALA A 307 3.41 -19.44 5.52
CA ALA A 307 2.14 -19.20 6.21
C ALA A 307 1.80 -20.28 7.25
N THR A 308 2.10 -21.54 6.95
CA THR A 308 1.95 -22.65 7.92
C THR A 308 2.85 -22.46 9.14
N ALA A 309 4.08 -22.01 8.94
CA ALA A 309 5.02 -21.73 10.02
C ALA A 309 4.56 -20.52 10.86
N LEU A 310 4.01 -19.46 10.22
CA LEU A 310 3.37 -18.36 10.96
C LEU A 310 2.25 -18.88 11.86
N ALA A 311 1.33 -19.71 11.33
CA ALA A 311 0.23 -20.26 12.10
C ALA A 311 0.70 -21.06 13.32
N ARG A 312 1.78 -21.84 13.18
CA ARG A 312 2.37 -22.62 14.30
C ARG A 312 2.98 -21.71 15.38
N SER A 313 3.48 -20.54 15.00
CA SER A 313 4.11 -19.57 15.90
C SER A 313 3.10 -18.78 16.74
N LEU A 314 1.82 -18.79 16.36
CA LEU A 314 0.77 -18.04 17.03
C LEU A 314 0.37 -18.65 18.38
N GLY A 315 -0.05 -17.78 19.29
CA GLY A 315 -0.66 -18.16 20.58
C GLY A 315 -2.11 -18.63 20.42
N GLU A 316 -2.69 -19.07 21.54
CA GLU A 316 -4.10 -19.49 21.60
C GLU A 316 -5.04 -18.32 21.28
N GLY A 317 -6.10 -18.59 20.52
CA GLY A 317 -7.09 -17.61 20.10
C GLY A 317 -6.61 -16.56 19.10
N ALA A 318 -5.35 -16.65 18.64
CA ALA A 318 -4.74 -15.68 17.75
C ALA A 318 -5.33 -15.70 16.34
N ALA A 319 -5.14 -14.60 15.60
CA ALA A 319 -5.56 -14.49 14.22
C ALA A 319 -4.38 -14.59 13.25
N LEU A 320 -4.52 -15.37 12.18
CA LEU A 320 -3.67 -15.28 10.99
C LEU A 320 -4.44 -14.56 9.89
N VAL A 321 -3.99 -13.35 9.54
CA VAL A 321 -4.61 -12.52 8.52
C VAL A 321 -3.86 -12.65 7.21
N SER A 322 -4.52 -13.18 6.18
CA SER A 322 -3.97 -13.28 4.83
C SER A 322 -4.45 -12.13 3.97
N TYR A 323 -3.53 -11.32 3.48
CA TYR A 323 -3.78 -10.18 2.58
C TYR A 323 -3.07 -10.29 1.23
N GLY A 324 -2.31 -11.37 1.03
CA GLY A 324 -1.60 -11.68 -0.21
C GLY A 324 -1.20 -13.15 -0.29
N GLY A 325 -0.71 -13.56 -1.47
CA GLY A 325 -0.28 -14.93 -1.76
C GLY A 325 0.89 -14.96 -2.76
N MET A 326 2.01 -14.29 -2.43
CA MET A 326 3.13 -14.08 -3.37
C MET A 326 3.80 -15.36 -3.86
N SER A 327 3.78 -16.44 -3.06
CA SER A 327 4.31 -17.74 -3.48
C SER A 327 3.41 -18.49 -4.46
N LYS A 328 2.15 -18.05 -4.63
CA LYS A 328 1.10 -18.76 -5.38
C LYS A 328 0.86 -20.21 -4.88
N GLN A 329 1.35 -20.54 -3.67
CA GLN A 329 1.17 -21.84 -3.06
C GLN A 329 0.02 -21.82 -2.05
N PRO A 330 -0.80 -22.88 -1.99
CA PRO A 330 -1.88 -22.98 -1.02
C PRO A 330 -1.32 -23.01 0.42
N VAL A 331 -2.11 -22.50 1.35
CA VAL A 331 -1.79 -22.56 2.78
C VAL A 331 -2.29 -23.89 3.34
N ALA A 332 -1.36 -24.73 3.82
CA ALA A 332 -1.71 -25.96 4.51
C ALA A 332 -1.79 -25.71 6.02
N LEU A 333 -2.95 -25.98 6.61
CA LEU A 333 -3.18 -25.79 8.04
C LEU A 333 -3.31 -27.12 8.75
N PRO A 334 -2.42 -27.40 9.73
CA PRO A 334 -2.64 -28.51 10.65
C PRO A 334 -3.93 -28.29 11.43
N VAL A 335 -4.87 -29.25 11.33
CA VAL A 335 -6.19 -29.16 11.98
C VAL A 335 -6.09 -28.92 13.49
N GLY A 336 -5.03 -29.45 14.14
CA GLY A 336 -4.79 -29.22 15.56
C GLY A 336 -4.62 -27.75 15.96
N LEU A 337 -4.18 -26.88 15.04
CA LEU A 337 -4.10 -25.44 15.31
C LEU A 337 -5.50 -24.81 15.43
N LEU A 338 -6.45 -25.32 14.66
CA LEU A 338 -7.83 -24.85 14.70
C LEU A 338 -8.55 -25.36 15.94
N ILE A 339 -8.37 -26.66 16.27
CA ILE A 339 -9.10 -27.32 17.36
C ILE A 339 -8.51 -26.94 18.73
N PHE A 340 -7.19 -27.03 18.89
CA PHE A 340 -6.53 -26.96 20.21
C PHE A 340 -5.95 -25.59 20.52
N LYS A 341 -5.76 -24.74 19.52
CA LYS A 341 -5.28 -23.37 19.72
C LYS A 341 -6.32 -22.29 19.32
N ASP A 342 -7.49 -22.66 18.83
CA ASP A 342 -8.51 -21.73 18.32
C ASP A 342 -7.92 -20.68 17.36
N ILE A 343 -6.93 -21.04 16.53
CA ILE A 343 -6.35 -20.11 15.56
C ILE A 343 -7.40 -19.74 14.53
N ARG A 344 -7.61 -18.45 14.33
CA ARG A 344 -8.57 -17.92 13.37
C ARG A 344 -7.89 -17.54 12.08
N PHE A 345 -8.33 -18.14 10.98
CA PHE A 345 -7.88 -17.81 9.64
C PHE A 345 -8.83 -16.82 9.01
N VAL A 346 -8.32 -15.63 8.68
CA VAL A 346 -9.13 -14.57 8.09
C VAL A 346 -8.42 -13.98 6.88
N GLY A 347 -9.21 -13.56 5.88
CA GLY A 347 -8.73 -12.80 4.74
C GLY A 347 -8.97 -11.32 4.97
N PHE A 348 -8.01 -10.49 4.57
CA PHE A 348 -8.17 -9.04 4.53
C PHE A 348 -8.01 -8.54 3.09
N TRP A 349 -9.04 -7.85 2.60
CA TRP A 349 -9.01 -7.18 1.31
C TRP A 349 -9.35 -5.71 1.48
N LEU A 350 -8.34 -4.85 1.41
CA LEU A 350 -8.45 -3.42 1.62
C LEU A 350 -9.53 -2.77 0.74
N SER A 351 -9.65 -3.24 -0.51
CA SER A 351 -10.64 -2.72 -1.45
C SER A 351 -12.08 -2.90 -0.95
N LYS A 352 -12.40 -4.07 -0.38
CA LYS A 352 -13.71 -4.31 0.25
C LYS A 352 -13.91 -3.48 1.51
N TRP A 353 -12.83 -3.31 2.29
CA TRP A 353 -12.87 -2.47 3.47
C TRP A 353 -13.19 -1.02 3.10
N ASN A 354 -12.48 -0.46 2.11
CA ASN A 354 -12.68 0.90 1.61
C ASN A 354 -14.12 1.18 1.11
N GLN A 355 -14.77 0.17 0.53
CA GLN A 355 -16.17 0.29 0.08
C GLN A 355 -17.17 0.34 1.25
N ARG A 356 -16.85 -0.30 2.37
CA ARG A 356 -17.72 -0.36 3.55
C ARG A 356 -17.64 0.89 4.42
N ASP A 357 -16.47 1.53 4.46
CA ASP A 357 -16.22 2.68 5.33
C ASP A 357 -15.42 3.77 4.57
N VAL A 358 -16.15 4.52 3.75
CA VAL A 358 -15.57 5.62 2.95
C VAL A 358 -15.03 6.74 3.86
N THR A 359 -15.74 7.06 4.93
CA THR A 359 -15.32 8.09 5.90
C THR A 359 -14.07 7.64 6.67
N GLY A 360 -14.08 6.41 7.16
CA GLY A 360 -12.92 5.84 7.84
C GLY A 360 -11.70 5.70 6.93
N ARG A 361 -11.91 5.48 5.62
CA ARG A 361 -10.82 5.52 4.65
C ARG A 361 -10.16 6.88 4.57
N LYS A 362 -10.95 7.96 4.49
CA LYS A 362 -10.41 9.32 4.45
C LYS A 362 -9.61 9.63 5.71
N HIS A 363 -10.17 9.37 6.88
CA HIS A 363 -9.48 9.59 8.15
C HIS A 363 -8.18 8.79 8.24
N MET A 364 -8.16 7.52 7.84
CA MET A 364 -6.96 6.70 7.82
C MET A 364 -5.87 7.29 6.93
N ILE A 365 -6.22 7.76 5.73
CA ILE A 365 -5.26 8.37 4.80
C ILE A 365 -4.70 9.68 5.39
N ASP A 366 -5.57 10.52 5.95
CA ASP A 366 -5.16 11.78 6.58
C ASP A 366 -4.24 11.52 7.78
N ASP A 367 -4.56 10.52 8.63
CA ASP A 367 -3.71 10.11 9.76
C ASP A 367 -2.32 9.66 9.28
N ILE A 368 -2.27 8.78 8.28
CA ILE A 368 -0.99 8.25 7.76
C ILE A 368 -0.16 9.37 7.14
N LEU A 369 -0.76 10.24 6.31
CA LEU A 369 -0.06 11.38 5.72
C LEU A 369 0.44 12.37 6.78
N ASN A 370 -0.29 12.55 7.88
CA ASN A 370 0.18 13.32 9.02
C ASN A 370 1.40 12.68 9.69
N LEU A 371 1.39 11.38 9.89
CA LEU A 371 2.54 10.66 10.45
C LEU A 371 3.78 10.76 9.55
N VAL A 372 3.60 10.70 8.22
CA VAL A 372 4.68 10.92 7.24
C VAL A 372 5.21 12.35 7.34
N ARG A 373 4.32 13.35 7.35
CA ARG A 373 4.65 14.77 7.46
C ARG A 373 5.45 15.11 8.72
N LEU A 374 5.13 14.45 9.82
CA LEU A 374 5.81 14.60 11.10
C LEU A 374 7.10 13.77 11.20
N GLY A 375 7.43 12.98 10.18
CA GLY A 375 8.61 12.11 10.17
C GLY A 375 8.51 10.88 11.08
N HIS A 376 7.31 10.55 11.57
CA HIS A 376 7.07 9.36 12.38
C HIS A 376 7.05 8.08 11.56
N ILE A 377 6.68 8.20 10.28
CA ILE A 377 6.72 7.11 9.29
C ILE A 377 7.69 7.51 8.19
N LYS A 378 8.72 6.70 7.99
CA LYS A 378 9.70 6.86 6.92
C LYS A 378 9.14 6.29 5.62
N ASP A 379 9.57 6.86 4.52
CA ASP A 379 9.20 6.43 3.18
C ASP A 379 9.65 4.98 2.92
N VAL A 380 8.86 4.28 2.12
CA VAL A 380 9.33 3.02 1.52
C VAL A 380 10.43 3.34 0.50
N PRO A 381 11.54 2.56 0.44
CA PRO A 381 12.49 2.73 -0.64
C PRO A 381 11.80 2.62 -1.99
N VAL A 382 12.03 3.59 -2.87
CA VAL A 382 11.44 3.63 -4.20
C VAL A 382 12.51 3.51 -5.27
N ASP A 383 12.11 2.91 -6.39
CA ASP A 383 12.84 2.87 -7.65
C ASP A 383 12.01 3.74 -8.62
N GLU A 384 12.45 4.98 -8.80
CA GLU A 384 11.73 5.96 -9.62
C GLU A 384 11.96 5.68 -11.11
N ILE A 385 10.87 5.46 -11.82
CA ILE A 385 10.84 5.27 -13.27
C ILE A 385 10.31 6.56 -13.88
N ARG A 386 11.19 7.34 -14.49
CA ARG A 386 10.82 8.57 -15.15
C ARG A 386 9.89 8.30 -16.34
N TRP A 387 8.75 8.99 -16.37
CA TRP A 387 7.81 8.98 -17.48
C TRP A 387 7.62 10.38 -18.01
N ASP A 388 8.36 10.70 -19.07
CA ASP A 388 8.20 11.91 -19.86
C ASP A 388 7.42 11.62 -21.15
N TRP A 389 7.09 12.65 -21.90
CA TRP A 389 6.36 12.48 -23.17
C TRP A 389 7.06 11.51 -24.12
N ASP A 390 8.37 11.58 -24.20
CA ASP A 390 9.17 10.79 -25.13
C ASP A 390 9.62 9.44 -24.56
N THR A 391 9.16 9.06 -23.36
CA THR A 391 9.48 7.76 -22.78
C THR A 391 8.91 6.64 -23.63
N GLU A 392 9.77 5.69 -23.97
CA GLU A 392 9.45 4.55 -24.81
C GLU A 392 8.60 3.50 -24.09
N GLU A 393 7.73 2.83 -24.85
CA GLU A 393 6.88 1.74 -24.35
C GLU A 393 7.70 0.63 -23.69
N ALA A 394 8.84 0.26 -24.30
CA ALA A 394 9.70 -0.81 -23.82
C ALA A 394 10.20 -0.56 -22.38
N SER A 395 10.65 0.66 -22.09
CA SER A 395 11.10 1.05 -20.75
C SER A 395 10.00 0.97 -19.70
N LEU A 396 8.78 1.38 -20.06
CA LEU A 396 7.61 1.29 -19.16
C LEU A 396 7.21 -0.15 -18.89
N ARG A 397 7.22 -1.02 -19.92
CA ARG A 397 6.93 -2.45 -19.75
C ARG A 397 8.01 -3.16 -18.92
N GLU A 398 9.28 -2.86 -19.15
CA GLU A 398 10.38 -3.40 -18.34
C GLU A 398 10.24 -3.03 -16.87
N ALA A 399 9.83 -1.78 -16.59
CA ALA A 399 9.54 -1.33 -15.23
C ALA A 399 8.44 -2.14 -14.56
N VAL A 400 7.36 -2.47 -15.27
CA VAL A 400 6.28 -3.32 -14.74
C VAL A 400 6.80 -4.73 -14.49
N GLN A 401 7.54 -5.30 -15.44
CA GLN A 401 8.06 -6.66 -15.36
C GLN A 401 9.08 -6.84 -14.23
N GLY A 402 9.92 -5.84 -13.96
CA GLY A 402 10.87 -5.86 -12.85
C GLY A 402 10.21 -6.01 -11.48
N THR A 403 8.95 -5.64 -11.34
CA THR A 403 8.19 -5.85 -10.09
C THR A 403 7.86 -7.33 -9.87
N LEU A 404 7.69 -8.13 -10.92
CA LEU A 404 7.45 -9.59 -10.83
C LEU A 404 8.68 -10.35 -10.34
N GLN A 405 9.87 -9.92 -10.68
CA GLN A 405 11.13 -10.60 -10.33
C GLN A 405 11.47 -10.50 -8.84
N GLY A 406 10.89 -9.54 -8.12
CA GLY A 406 10.89 -9.50 -6.65
C GLY A 406 12.20 -9.13 -5.96
N PHE A 407 13.24 -8.69 -6.68
CA PHE A 407 14.54 -8.28 -6.15
C PHE A 407 14.89 -6.81 -6.42
N ARG A 408 13.89 -5.95 -6.69
CA ARG A 408 14.14 -4.52 -6.81
C ARG A 408 14.68 -3.94 -5.50
N LYS A 409 15.55 -2.96 -5.60
CA LYS A 409 16.08 -2.20 -4.46
C LYS A 409 14.99 -1.38 -3.76
N GLY A 410 13.89 -1.09 -4.46
CA GLY A 410 12.76 -0.33 -3.96
C GLY A 410 11.45 -0.66 -4.68
N LYS A 411 10.36 0.00 -4.26
CA LYS A 411 9.06 -0.06 -4.92
C LYS A 411 9.13 0.71 -6.24
N GLY A 412 8.80 0.06 -7.35
CA GLY A 412 8.70 0.75 -8.66
C GLY A 412 7.61 1.82 -8.62
N VAL A 413 7.95 3.05 -9.02
CA VAL A 413 7.02 4.19 -9.09
C VAL A 413 7.27 4.95 -10.38
N PHE A 414 6.25 5.06 -11.23
CA PHE A 414 6.27 5.99 -12.34
C PHE A 414 6.19 7.41 -11.80
N VAL A 415 7.19 8.22 -12.12
CA VAL A 415 7.25 9.65 -11.77
C VAL A 415 7.12 10.46 -13.06
N PHE A 416 6.01 11.18 -13.16
CA PHE A 416 5.66 11.90 -14.38
C PHE A 416 6.32 13.28 -14.41
N GLY A 417 7.05 13.52 -15.49
CA GLY A 417 7.76 14.77 -15.70
C GLY A 417 7.08 15.69 -16.70
N ASP A 418 7.74 15.95 -17.83
CA ASP A 418 7.19 16.79 -18.90
C ASP A 418 6.25 15.96 -19.80
N THR A 419 4.97 15.92 -19.43
CA THR A 419 3.92 15.11 -20.08
C THR A 419 2.75 15.95 -20.57
#